data_02348b836327c310b6f8c4c576cfa870
#
_entry.id   02348b836327c310b6f8c4c576cfa870
#
_cell.length_a   1.000
_cell.length_b   1.000
_cell.length_c   1.000
_cell.angle_alpha   90.00
_cell.angle_beta   90.00
_cell.angle_gamma   90.00
#
_symmetry.space_group_name_H-M   'P 1'
#
loop_
_entity.id
_entity.type
_entity.pdbx_description
1 polymer ?
#
loop_
_entity_poly.entity_id
_entity_poly.type
_entity_poly.pdbx_seq_one_letter_code
_entity_poly.pdbx_strand_id
1 'polypeptide(L)'
;MLLINGSNREKNSYKVLKDIKESSDELISLANKDIKFCLGCDSCKETLEKHCVLNDYISNEVYNKIINNNKIIIASPLYMSNITGLLKTMIDRLYPFYQHDLLKSKKIYLVLTGGGTYEDNEEEINSIINYFKGISEWLYFDFEFLYYFTEKDLIESNDNYYKTIEKIKNIIKD
;
A
#
# COMPACT_ATOMS: atom_id res chain seq x y z
N MET A 1 13.81 -1.23 0.39
CA MET A 1 12.37 -1.54 0.43
C MET A 1 11.58 -0.26 0.17
N LEU A 2 10.40 -0.37 -0.42
CA LEU A 2 9.50 0.76 -0.67
C LEU A 2 8.35 0.78 0.34
N LEU A 3 8.08 1.93 0.95
CA LEU A 3 6.93 2.16 1.81
C LEU A 3 6.00 3.18 1.14
N ILE A 4 4.70 2.86 1.05
CA ILE A 4 3.70 3.68 0.35
C ILE A 4 2.60 4.10 1.33
N ASN A 5 2.53 5.39 1.63
CA ASN A 5 1.39 5.95 2.34
C ASN A 5 0.22 6.16 1.38
N GLY A 6 -0.79 5.29 1.48
CA GLY A 6 -2.03 5.36 0.72
C GLY A 6 -3.08 6.31 1.30
N SER A 7 -2.76 7.05 2.35
CA SER A 7 -3.67 8.03 2.95
C SER A 7 -3.67 9.36 2.20
N ASN A 8 -4.79 10.08 2.28
CA ASN A 8 -4.91 11.46 1.81
C ASN A 8 -4.15 12.46 2.71
N ARG A 9 -3.59 11.99 3.81
CA ARG A 9 -2.88 12.79 4.83
C ARG A 9 -1.62 12.09 5.30
N GLU A 10 -0.61 12.84 5.67
CA GLU A 10 0.59 12.34 6.33
C GLU A 10 0.41 12.33 7.86
N LYS A 11 -0.54 11.48 8.33
CA LYS A 11 -0.85 11.29 9.76
C LYS A 11 -0.62 9.84 10.18
N ASN A 12 -1.65 9.15 10.64
CA ASN A 12 -1.58 7.84 11.28
C ASN A 12 -0.84 6.78 10.43
N SER A 13 -1.29 6.51 9.22
CA SER A 13 -0.64 5.53 8.32
C SER A 13 0.79 5.93 7.97
N TYR A 14 1.03 7.23 7.75
CA TYR A 14 2.37 7.75 7.47
C TYR A 14 3.30 7.61 8.69
N LYS A 15 2.78 7.88 9.91
CA LYS A 15 3.54 7.67 11.15
C LYS A 15 3.98 6.23 11.30
N VAL A 16 3.07 5.26 11.12
CA VAL A 16 3.42 3.84 11.20
C VAL A 16 4.53 3.47 10.21
N LEU A 17 4.39 3.90 8.95
CA LEU A 17 5.43 3.64 7.95
C LEU A 17 6.77 4.30 8.31
N LYS A 18 6.74 5.50 8.87
CA LYS A 18 7.93 6.20 9.33
C LYS A 18 8.62 5.46 10.48
N ASP A 19 7.85 4.87 11.40
CA ASP A 19 8.39 4.12 12.54
C ASP A 19 8.91 2.72 12.12
N ILE A 20 8.35 2.14 11.05
CA ILE A 20 8.86 0.89 10.42
C ILE A 20 10.13 1.15 9.60
N LYS A 21 10.22 2.29 8.91
CA LYS A 21 11.25 2.63 7.95
C LYS A 21 12.67 2.55 8.54
N GLU A 22 13.58 1.88 7.85
CA GLU A 22 15.02 1.93 8.11
C GLU A 22 15.73 2.94 7.18
N SER A 23 17.01 3.21 7.43
CA SER A 23 17.77 4.24 6.71
C SER A 23 17.89 3.98 5.20
N SER A 24 17.94 2.71 4.80
CA SER A 24 18.04 2.28 3.40
C SER A 24 16.70 2.26 2.66
N ASP A 25 15.59 2.44 3.36
CA ASP A 25 14.25 2.33 2.79
C ASP A 25 13.77 3.65 2.19
N GLU A 26 12.94 3.54 1.17
CA GLU A 26 12.26 4.68 0.56
C GLU A 26 10.81 4.77 1.03
N LEU A 27 10.41 5.94 1.50
CA LEU A 27 9.02 6.23 1.89
C LEU A 27 8.45 7.29 0.96
N ILE A 28 7.34 6.94 0.30
CA ILE A 28 6.55 7.87 -0.53
C ILE A 28 5.15 8.04 0.03
N SER A 29 4.56 9.18 -0.26
CA SER A 29 3.18 9.49 0.12
C SER A 29 2.38 9.85 -1.12
N LEU A 30 1.17 9.30 -1.24
CA LEU A 30 0.22 9.69 -2.27
C LEU A 30 -0.50 11.00 -1.93
N ALA A 31 -0.44 11.43 -0.66
CA ALA A 31 -1.08 12.68 -0.20
C ALA A 31 -0.57 13.89 -0.97
N ASN A 32 -1.49 14.77 -1.37
CA ASN A 32 -1.20 16.03 -2.05
C ASN A 32 -0.42 15.89 -3.37
N LYS A 33 -0.51 14.72 -4.03
CA LYS A 33 0.07 14.48 -5.35
C LYS A 33 -0.97 14.63 -6.44
N ASP A 34 -0.53 15.05 -7.63
CA ASP A 34 -1.37 14.98 -8.82
C ASP A 34 -1.53 13.51 -9.21
N ILE A 35 -2.70 12.96 -8.95
CA ILE A 35 -3.05 11.57 -9.23
C ILE A 35 -4.39 11.52 -9.94
N LYS A 36 -4.37 11.03 -11.17
CA LYS A 36 -5.54 10.91 -12.04
C LYS A 36 -6.16 9.53 -11.94
N PHE A 37 -7.48 9.46 -11.99
CA PHE A 37 -8.22 8.20 -12.04
C PHE A 37 -7.93 7.42 -13.31
N CYS A 38 -8.02 6.09 -13.24
CA CYS A 38 -7.98 5.24 -14.44
C CYS A 38 -9.15 5.60 -15.35
N LEU A 39 -8.87 5.84 -16.63
CA LEU A 39 -9.89 6.17 -17.63
C LEU A 39 -10.52 4.95 -18.31
N GLY A 40 -10.02 3.74 -18.03
CA GLY A 40 -10.48 2.53 -18.72
C GLY A 40 -10.20 2.56 -20.23
N CYS A 41 -9.22 3.34 -20.68
CA CYS A 41 -8.95 3.56 -22.11
C CYS A 41 -8.18 2.43 -22.79
N ASP A 42 -7.76 1.42 -22.05
CA ASP A 42 -6.99 0.26 -22.52
C ASP A 42 -5.64 0.54 -23.22
N SER A 43 -5.25 1.81 -23.35
CA SER A 43 -3.96 2.17 -23.99
C SER A 43 -2.74 1.45 -23.40
N CYS A 44 -2.78 1.10 -22.11
CA CYS A 44 -1.71 0.35 -21.46
C CYS A 44 -1.58 -1.11 -21.93
N LYS A 45 -2.55 -1.64 -22.69
CA LYS A 45 -2.47 -2.96 -23.32
C LYS A 45 -1.63 -2.92 -24.59
N GLU A 46 -1.57 -1.77 -25.24
CA GLU A 46 -0.97 -1.59 -26.56
C GLU A 46 0.45 -1.02 -26.51
N THR A 47 0.82 -0.39 -25.37
CA THR A 47 2.13 0.26 -25.24
C THR A 47 3.21 -0.74 -24.86
N LEU A 48 4.33 -0.69 -25.57
CA LEU A 48 5.57 -1.43 -25.22
C LEU A 48 6.25 -0.83 -23.96
N GLU A 49 5.85 0.35 -23.52
CA GLU A 49 6.53 1.13 -22.49
C GLU A 49 6.19 0.70 -21.05
N LYS A 50 5.29 -0.27 -20.87
CA LYS A 50 4.90 -0.79 -19.54
C LYS A 50 4.33 0.27 -18.58
N HIS A 51 3.82 1.36 -19.11
CA HIS A 51 3.28 2.50 -18.36
C HIS A 51 1.86 2.85 -18.77
N CYS A 52 1.12 3.52 -17.86
CA CYS A 52 -0.12 4.18 -18.20
C CYS A 52 0.17 5.47 -18.97
N VAL A 53 -0.66 5.79 -19.97
CA VAL A 53 -0.52 7.02 -20.77
C VAL A 53 -0.81 8.31 -20.01
N LEU A 54 -1.38 8.23 -18.82
CA LEU A 54 -1.64 9.38 -17.97
C LEU A 54 -0.32 9.94 -17.41
N ASN A 55 -0.05 11.19 -17.71
CA ASN A 55 1.09 11.93 -17.17
C ASN A 55 0.72 12.48 -15.80
N ASP A 56 1.18 11.84 -14.72
CA ASP A 56 0.93 12.21 -13.33
C ASP A 56 1.96 11.53 -12.38
N TYR A 57 1.79 11.73 -11.07
CA TYR A 57 2.71 11.20 -10.06
C TYR A 57 2.84 9.66 -10.10
N ILE A 58 1.75 8.93 -10.42
CA ILE A 58 1.81 7.46 -10.48
C ILE A 58 2.71 7.01 -11.63
N SER A 59 2.50 7.54 -12.82
CA SER A 59 3.29 7.15 -14.01
C SER A 59 4.73 7.62 -13.94
N ASN A 60 4.97 8.81 -13.40
CA ASN A 60 6.30 9.43 -13.41
C ASN A 60 7.20 8.91 -12.29
N GLU A 61 6.61 8.57 -11.12
CA GLU A 61 7.38 8.25 -9.92
C GLU A 61 7.06 6.86 -9.35
N VAL A 62 5.77 6.56 -9.11
CA VAL A 62 5.37 5.38 -8.33
C VAL A 62 5.73 4.09 -9.06
N TYR A 63 5.52 4.02 -10.38
CA TYR A 63 5.83 2.82 -11.17
C TYR A 63 7.29 2.42 -11.09
N ASN A 64 8.21 3.36 -11.30
CA ASN A 64 9.64 3.10 -11.23
C ASN A 64 10.07 2.61 -9.84
N LYS A 65 9.49 3.19 -8.79
CA LYS A 65 9.77 2.79 -7.40
C LYS A 65 9.26 1.38 -7.11
N ILE A 66 8.05 1.05 -7.57
CA ILE A 66 7.51 -0.32 -7.45
C ILE A 66 8.38 -1.32 -8.22
N ILE A 67 8.78 -1.00 -9.44
CA ILE A 67 9.61 -1.89 -10.28
C ILE A 67 10.95 -2.18 -9.61
N ASN A 68 11.58 -1.17 -9.02
CA ASN A 68 12.93 -1.27 -8.45
C ASN A 68 12.97 -1.86 -7.03
N ASN A 69 11.84 -2.16 -6.41
CA ASN A 69 11.79 -2.71 -5.06
C ASN A 69 11.09 -4.07 -5.04
N ASN A 70 11.71 -5.08 -4.41
CA ASN A 70 11.14 -6.42 -4.28
C ASN A 70 10.20 -6.55 -3.09
N LYS A 71 10.38 -5.74 -2.05
CA LYS A 71 9.51 -5.68 -0.88
C LYS A 71 8.84 -4.32 -0.80
N ILE A 72 7.52 -4.30 -0.65
CA ILE A 72 6.70 -3.10 -0.64
C ILE A 72 5.75 -3.16 0.55
N ILE A 73 5.72 -2.12 1.37
CA ILE A 73 4.72 -1.98 2.43
C ILE A 73 3.74 -0.89 2.04
N ILE A 74 2.47 -1.20 2.03
CA ILE A 74 1.38 -0.24 1.80
C ILE A 74 0.67 0.00 3.13
N ALA A 75 0.45 1.25 3.49
CA ALA A 75 -0.38 1.59 4.64
C ALA A 75 -1.59 2.44 4.21
N SER A 76 -2.77 2.09 4.72
CA SER A 76 -4.02 2.80 4.46
C SER A 76 -4.84 2.95 5.73
N PRO A 77 -5.50 4.09 5.96
CA PRO A 77 -6.57 4.15 6.92
C PRO A 77 -7.82 3.47 6.36
N LEU A 78 -8.69 3.00 7.28
CA LEU A 78 -10.06 2.61 6.95
C LEU A 78 -10.91 3.88 6.74
N TYR A 79 -11.42 4.07 5.54
CA TYR A 79 -12.38 5.12 5.20
C TYR A 79 -13.63 4.49 4.61
N MET A 80 -14.77 4.69 5.27
CA MET A 80 -16.05 4.08 4.84
C MET A 80 -15.89 2.58 4.59
N SER A 81 -15.41 1.87 5.61
CA SER A 81 -15.23 0.41 5.64
C SER A 81 -14.27 -0.15 4.56
N ASN A 82 -13.40 0.68 3.99
CA ASN A 82 -12.46 0.25 2.93
C ASN A 82 -11.14 1.03 2.98
N ILE A 83 -10.20 0.67 2.10
CA ILE A 83 -9.03 1.49 1.82
C ILE A 83 -9.43 2.85 1.24
N THR A 84 -8.52 3.81 1.28
CA THR A 84 -8.80 5.13 0.70
C THR A 84 -9.06 5.06 -0.80
N GLY A 85 -9.91 5.94 -1.31
CA GLY A 85 -10.10 6.11 -2.76
C GLY A 85 -8.80 6.46 -3.49
N LEU A 86 -7.90 7.17 -2.83
CA LEU A 86 -6.58 7.52 -3.37
C LEU A 86 -5.70 6.27 -3.59
N LEU A 87 -5.64 5.37 -2.60
CA LEU A 87 -4.94 4.10 -2.74
C LEU A 87 -5.61 3.21 -3.79
N LYS A 88 -6.96 3.16 -3.79
CA LYS A 88 -7.70 2.41 -4.82
C LYS A 88 -7.39 2.91 -6.22
N THR A 89 -7.29 4.23 -6.42
CA THR A 89 -6.88 4.83 -7.70
C THR A 89 -5.49 4.37 -8.14
N MET A 90 -4.53 4.30 -7.21
CA MET A 90 -3.21 3.74 -7.51
C MET A 90 -3.31 2.28 -7.93
N ILE A 91 -4.09 1.47 -7.22
CA ILE A 91 -4.26 0.04 -7.53
C ILE A 91 -4.92 -0.15 -8.90
N ASP A 92 -5.97 0.60 -9.23
CA ASP A 92 -6.62 0.53 -10.56
C ASP A 92 -5.66 0.82 -11.71
N ARG A 93 -4.62 1.58 -11.43
CA ARG A 93 -3.59 1.95 -12.38
C ARG A 93 -2.42 0.94 -12.45
N LEU A 94 -2.46 -0.17 -11.70
CA LEU A 94 -1.48 -1.26 -11.82
C LEU A 94 -1.77 -2.22 -12.98
N TYR A 95 -2.79 -1.95 -13.81
CA TYR A 95 -3.11 -2.81 -14.96
C TYR A 95 -1.94 -3.01 -15.95
N PRO A 96 -1.08 -2.01 -16.24
CA PRO A 96 0.14 -2.25 -17.05
C PRO A 96 1.06 -3.30 -16.42
N PHE A 97 1.06 -3.46 -15.10
CA PHE A 97 1.91 -4.42 -14.39
C PHE A 97 1.42 -5.85 -14.57
N TYR A 98 0.12 -6.06 -14.69
CA TYR A 98 -0.46 -7.35 -15.08
C TYR A 98 0.00 -7.78 -16.48
N GLN A 99 -0.04 -6.87 -17.45
CA GLN A 99 0.34 -7.15 -18.83
C GLN A 99 1.82 -7.55 -19.00
N HIS A 100 2.67 -7.21 -18.07
CA HIS A 100 4.12 -7.37 -18.17
C HIS A 100 4.75 -8.14 -16.99
N ASP A 101 3.95 -8.79 -16.16
CA ASP A 101 4.41 -9.55 -14.98
C ASP A 101 5.34 -8.76 -14.04
N LEU A 102 5.16 -7.44 -13.93
CA LEU A 102 6.11 -6.56 -13.23
C LEU A 102 6.06 -6.70 -11.71
N LEU A 103 5.03 -7.32 -11.16
CA LEU A 103 4.92 -7.61 -9.72
C LEU A 103 5.29 -9.05 -9.38
N LYS A 104 5.57 -9.88 -10.37
CA LYS A 104 5.94 -11.29 -10.15
C LYS A 104 7.13 -11.39 -9.20
N SER A 105 7.00 -12.28 -8.21
CA SER A 105 7.99 -12.53 -7.17
C SER A 105 8.29 -11.34 -6.24
N LYS A 106 7.49 -10.28 -6.27
CA LYS A 106 7.55 -9.23 -5.25
C LYS A 106 6.71 -9.63 -4.05
N LYS A 107 7.08 -9.12 -2.86
CA LYS A 107 6.30 -9.29 -1.64
C LYS A 107 5.68 -7.97 -1.25
N ILE A 108 4.35 -7.95 -1.15
CA ILE A 108 3.58 -6.76 -0.78
C ILE A 108 2.91 -6.99 0.56
N TYR A 109 3.19 -6.09 1.48
CA TYR A 109 2.64 -6.09 2.83
C TYR A 109 1.61 -4.99 2.99
N LEU A 110 0.59 -5.25 3.79
CA LEU A 110 -0.45 -4.29 4.11
C LEU A 110 -0.49 -3.99 5.61
N VAL A 111 -0.52 -2.71 5.94
CA VAL A 111 -0.83 -2.19 7.26
C VAL A 111 -2.10 -1.35 7.17
N LEU A 112 -3.03 -1.57 8.07
CA LEU A 112 -4.24 -0.77 8.18
C LEU A 112 -4.23 0.08 9.45
N THR A 113 -4.88 1.23 9.41
CA THR A 113 -5.08 2.09 10.58
C THR A 113 -6.55 2.52 10.64
N GLY A 114 -7.13 2.66 11.84
CA GLY A 114 -8.51 3.12 11.94
C GLY A 114 -8.91 3.50 13.36
N GLY A 115 -10.13 3.99 13.49
CA GLY A 115 -10.82 4.13 14.77
C GLY A 115 -11.45 2.80 15.19
N GLY A 116 -11.76 2.61 16.45
CA GLY A 116 -12.29 1.35 16.96
C GLY A 116 -11.25 0.24 17.10
N THR A 117 -11.65 -0.87 17.71
CA THR A 117 -10.77 -2.04 17.90
C THR A 117 -10.70 -2.87 16.62
N TYR A 118 -9.86 -3.91 16.63
CA TYR A 118 -9.83 -4.89 15.53
C TYR A 118 -11.19 -5.60 15.41
N GLU A 119 -11.76 -5.97 16.54
CA GLU A 119 -13.04 -6.69 16.63
C GLU A 119 -14.21 -5.84 16.08
N ASP A 120 -14.19 -4.52 16.32
CA ASP A 120 -15.19 -3.59 15.77
C ASP A 120 -15.14 -3.46 14.25
N ASN A 121 -13.99 -3.75 13.64
CA ASN A 121 -13.71 -3.58 12.21
C ASN A 121 -13.32 -4.90 11.52
N GLU A 122 -13.58 -6.05 12.14
CA GLU A 122 -13.08 -7.34 11.65
C GLU A 122 -13.62 -7.70 10.26
N GLU A 123 -14.88 -7.45 9.99
CA GLU A 123 -15.50 -7.74 8.68
C GLU A 123 -14.85 -6.88 7.58
N GLU A 124 -14.66 -5.60 7.82
CA GLU A 124 -14.03 -4.68 6.88
C GLU A 124 -12.57 -5.03 6.63
N ILE A 125 -11.82 -5.33 7.69
CA ILE A 125 -10.42 -5.73 7.59
C ILE A 125 -10.31 -7.03 6.78
N ASN A 126 -11.13 -8.03 7.06
CA ASN A 126 -11.16 -9.29 6.33
C ASN A 126 -11.56 -9.09 4.86
N SER A 127 -12.51 -8.21 4.58
CA SER A 127 -12.89 -7.84 3.21
C SER A 127 -11.71 -7.24 2.44
N ILE A 128 -10.96 -6.33 3.06
CA ILE A 128 -9.77 -5.72 2.45
C ILE A 128 -8.66 -6.76 2.24
N ILE A 129 -8.43 -7.63 3.22
CA ILE A 129 -7.45 -8.72 3.08
C ILE A 129 -7.80 -9.63 1.90
N ASN A 130 -9.07 -10.02 1.77
CA ASN A 130 -9.53 -10.86 0.66
C ASN A 130 -9.42 -10.13 -0.70
N TYR A 131 -9.69 -8.82 -0.73
CA TYR A 131 -9.46 -7.99 -1.92
C TYR A 131 -7.99 -8.02 -2.34
N PHE A 132 -7.05 -7.82 -1.42
CA PHE A 132 -5.61 -7.87 -1.74
C PHE A 132 -5.14 -9.27 -2.14
N LYS A 133 -5.68 -10.34 -1.53
CA LYS A 133 -5.42 -11.73 -1.97
C LYS A 133 -5.86 -11.94 -3.42
N GLY A 134 -7.08 -11.51 -3.78
CA GLY A 134 -7.54 -11.59 -5.17
C GLY A 134 -6.65 -10.82 -6.15
N ILE A 135 -6.18 -9.63 -5.78
CA ILE A 135 -5.25 -8.86 -6.62
C ILE A 135 -3.89 -9.58 -6.70
N SER A 136 -3.40 -10.16 -5.62
CA SER A 136 -2.11 -10.85 -5.59
C SER A 136 -2.07 -12.05 -6.53
N GLU A 137 -3.15 -12.81 -6.61
CA GLU A 137 -3.31 -13.90 -7.58
C GLU A 137 -3.29 -13.37 -9.03
N TRP A 138 -3.93 -12.26 -9.28
CA TRP A 138 -4.02 -11.63 -10.60
C TRP A 138 -2.70 -11.02 -11.07
N LEU A 139 -1.95 -10.40 -10.16
CA LEU A 139 -0.71 -9.67 -10.45
C LEU A 139 0.55 -10.46 -10.11
N TYR A 140 0.39 -11.72 -9.64
CA TYR A 140 1.47 -12.67 -9.35
C TYR A 140 2.49 -12.20 -8.31
N PHE A 141 2.03 -11.54 -7.23
CA PHE A 141 2.88 -11.17 -6.10
C PHE A 141 2.49 -11.91 -4.82
N ASP A 142 3.42 -12.05 -3.90
CA ASP A 142 3.13 -12.56 -2.56
C ASP A 142 2.51 -11.48 -1.70
N PHE A 143 1.42 -11.79 -1.00
CA PHE A 143 0.70 -10.85 -0.16
C PHE A 143 0.68 -11.29 1.29
N GLU A 144 0.94 -10.33 2.21
CA GLU A 144 0.81 -10.56 3.64
C GLU A 144 0.19 -9.33 4.34
N PHE A 145 -0.84 -9.57 5.14
CA PHE A 145 -1.39 -8.57 6.06
C PHE A 145 -0.56 -8.57 7.35
N LEU A 146 0.01 -7.43 7.70
CA LEU A 146 0.88 -7.31 8.86
C LEU A 146 0.14 -6.98 10.14
N TYR A 147 -0.64 -5.89 10.14
CA TYR A 147 -1.31 -5.42 11.34
C TYR A 147 -2.35 -4.33 11.08
N TYR A 148 -3.30 -4.22 12.02
CA TYR A 148 -4.23 -3.11 12.12
C TYR A 148 -3.91 -2.29 13.39
N PHE A 149 -3.56 -1.04 13.21
CA PHE A 149 -3.33 -0.11 14.31
C PHE A 149 -4.56 0.73 14.60
N THR A 150 -5.01 0.73 15.83
CA THR A 150 -6.09 1.60 16.28
C THR A 150 -5.60 3.05 16.44
N GLU A 151 -6.51 4.01 16.41
CA GLU A 151 -6.17 5.40 16.72
C GLU A 151 -5.56 5.55 18.12
N LYS A 152 -6.02 4.74 19.09
CA LYS A 152 -5.49 4.70 20.44
C LYS A 152 -4.03 4.28 20.47
N ASP A 153 -3.64 3.22 19.76
CA ASP A 153 -2.25 2.77 19.66
C ASP A 153 -1.33 3.89 19.17
N LEU A 154 -1.82 4.65 18.20
CA LEU A 154 -1.06 5.71 17.54
C LEU A 154 -0.92 6.98 18.39
N ILE A 155 -1.93 7.31 19.20
CA ILE A 155 -1.91 8.43 20.12
C ILE A 155 -1.01 8.14 21.32
N GLU A 156 -1.21 6.98 21.95
CA GLU A 156 -0.46 6.57 23.13
C GLU A 156 1.00 6.25 22.82
N SER A 157 1.26 5.65 21.65
CA SER A 157 2.59 5.21 21.22
C SER A 157 3.37 4.52 22.34
N ASN A 158 2.68 3.62 23.05
CA ASN A 158 3.19 2.96 24.24
C ASN A 158 4.12 1.77 23.89
N ASP A 159 4.60 1.07 24.90
CA ASP A 159 5.51 -0.09 24.72
C ASP A 159 4.93 -1.17 23.80
N ASN A 160 3.61 -1.40 23.82
CA ASN A 160 2.97 -2.38 22.94
C ASN A 160 3.02 -1.94 21.48
N TYR A 161 2.81 -0.65 21.21
CA TYR A 161 2.96 -0.10 19.88
C TYR A 161 4.37 -0.37 19.34
N TYR A 162 5.42 0.01 20.09
CA TYR A 162 6.80 -0.20 19.65
C TYR A 162 7.20 -1.67 19.54
N LYS A 163 6.72 -2.54 20.43
CA LYS A 163 6.91 -4.00 20.29
C LYS A 163 6.26 -4.54 19.01
N THR A 164 5.12 -4.01 18.62
CA THR A 164 4.45 -4.38 17.36
C THR A 164 5.25 -3.90 16.16
N ILE A 165 5.75 -2.67 16.18
CA ILE A 165 6.65 -2.15 15.13
C ILE A 165 7.89 -3.04 14.98
N GLU A 166 8.53 -3.44 16.07
CA GLU A 166 9.71 -4.33 16.01
C GLU A 166 9.36 -5.75 15.49
N LYS A 167 8.19 -6.30 15.85
CA LYS A 167 7.70 -7.56 15.25
C LYS A 167 7.52 -7.43 13.74
N ILE A 168 6.91 -6.35 13.28
CA ILE A 168 6.73 -6.07 11.85
C ILE A 168 8.10 -5.99 11.16
N LYS A 169 9.07 -5.26 11.73
CA LYS A 169 10.42 -5.17 11.18
C LYS A 169 11.10 -6.55 11.05
N ASN A 170 10.88 -7.43 12.00
CA ASN A 170 11.42 -8.79 11.91
C ASN A 170 10.75 -9.61 10.80
N ILE A 171 9.42 -9.57 10.68
CA ILE A 171 8.67 -10.27 9.62
C ILE A 171 9.14 -9.83 8.22
N ILE A 172 9.36 -8.53 8.02
CA ILE A 172 9.74 -8.01 6.70
C ILE A 172 11.22 -8.24 6.35
N LYS A 173 12.07 -8.60 7.33
CA LYS A 173 13.49 -8.96 7.07
C LYS A 173 13.64 -10.35 6.48
N ASP A 174 12.76 -11.27 6.86
CA ASP A 174 12.70 -12.64 6.35
C ASP A 174 12.17 -12.67 4.91
#